data_3d8094f9a769a1aebb605a5bfcae75ee
#
_entry.id   3d8094f9a769a1aebb605a5bfcae75ee
#
_cell.length_a   1.000
_cell.length_b   1.000
_cell.length_c   1.000
_cell.angle_alpha   90.00
_cell.angle_beta   90.00
_cell.angle_gamma   90.00
#
_symmetry.space_group_name_H-M   'P 1'
#
loop_
_entity.id
_entity.type
_entity.pdbx_description
1 polymer ?
#
loop_
_entity_poly.entity_id
_entity_poly.type
_entity_poly.pdbx_seq_one_letter_code
_entity_poly.pdbx_strand_id
1 'polypeptide(L)'
;MTTPITTLPDRQPTLRVAAMPSDANYTGDIFGGWLMGQVDVAGSIPAVHRARGRVATVAVNSFVFKQPIFVGDIVSFYTHIVKVGNTSITVDVEVYVQRDPENPTCHKVTEAQLTYVAVSDDRKPRSVPPEN
;
A
#
# COMPACT_ATOMS: atom_id res chain seq x y z
N MET A 1 -5.00 22.64 12.54
CA MET A 1 -4.32 22.65 11.23
C MET A 1 -5.16 21.86 10.24
N THR A 2 -5.50 22.46 9.13
CA THR A 2 -6.25 21.78 8.09
C THR A 2 -5.34 20.82 7.32
N THR A 3 -5.89 19.65 7.05
CA THR A 3 -5.27 18.67 6.18
C THR A 3 -5.22 19.21 4.75
N PRO A 4 -4.08 19.18 4.07
CA PRO A 4 -4.04 19.56 2.66
C PRO A 4 -4.98 18.70 1.84
N ILE A 5 -5.81 19.33 1.02
CA ILE A 5 -6.65 18.66 0.04
C ILE A 5 -5.81 18.44 -1.22
N THR A 6 -5.92 17.27 -1.80
CA THR A 6 -5.22 16.91 -3.03
C THR A 6 -6.17 16.21 -4.00
N THR A 7 -5.65 15.66 -5.05
CA THR A 7 -6.40 14.83 -6.00
C THR A 7 -5.74 13.47 -6.09
N LEU A 8 -6.52 12.47 -6.48
CA LEU A 8 -5.95 11.16 -6.76
C LEU A 8 -4.95 11.24 -7.92
N PRO A 9 -3.89 10.40 -7.88
CA PRO A 9 -3.03 10.25 -9.06
C PRO A 9 -3.84 9.89 -10.30
N ASP A 10 -3.39 10.37 -11.47
CA ASP A 10 -4.06 10.13 -12.74
C ASP A 10 -3.66 8.76 -13.31
N ARG A 11 -4.02 7.72 -12.60
CA ARG A 11 -3.81 6.32 -12.97
C ARG A 11 -4.67 5.41 -12.11
N GLN A 12 -4.79 4.16 -12.48
CA GLN A 12 -5.53 3.17 -11.72
C GLN A 12 -4.84 2.88 -10.39
N PRO A 13 -5.57 2.83 -9.28
CA PRO A 13 -5.00 2.32 -8.03
C PRO A 13 -4.73 0.82 -8.16
N THR A 14 -3.70 0.37 -7.45
CA THR A 14 -3.40 -1.07 -7.34
C THR A 14 -4.44 -1.78 -6.49
N LEU A 15 -4.94 -1.09 -5.46
CA LEU A 15 -5.94 -1.59 -4.52
C LEU A 15 -6.83 -0.44 -4.09
N ARG A 16 -8.10 -0.71 -3.92
CA ARG A 16 -9.05 0.29 -3.37
C ARG A 16 -10.02 -0.44 -2.46
N VAL A 17 -10.13 0.02 -1.22
CA VAL A 17 -10.99 -0.59 -0.21
C VAL A 17 -11.75 0.48 0.57
N ALA A 18 -12.91 0.13 1.10
CA ALA A 18 -13.66 0.97 2.02
C ALA A 18 -13.25 0.62 3.45
N ALA A 19 -12.98 1.64 4.25
CA ALA A 19 -12.69 1.46 5.68
C ALA A 19 -14.00 1.19 6.42
N MET A 20 -14.09 0.05 7.07
CA MET A 20 -15.32 -0.46 7.70
C MET A 20 -15.28 -0.28 9.22
N PRO A 21 -16.45 -0.28 9.89
CA PRO A 21 -16.47 -0.20 11.36
C PRO A 21 -15.64 -1.25 12.06
N SER A 22 -15.57 -2.46 11.52
CA SER A 22 -14.74 -3.55 12.08
C SER A 22 -13.23 -3.27 12.02
N ASP A 23 -12.81 -2.29 11.22
CA ASP A 23 -11.40 -1.92 11.07
C ASP A 23 -11.00 -0.79 12.03
N ALA A 24 -11.96 -0.23 12.76
CA ALA A 24 -11.73 0.89 13.67
C ALA A 24 -11.29 0.41 15.05
N ASN A 25 -10.49 1.24 15.71
CA ASN A 25 -10.16 1.04 17.11
C ASN A 25 -11.28 1.53 18.02
N TYR A 26 -11.13 1.33 19.33
CA TYR A 26 -12.15 1.70 20.31
C TYR A 26 -12.38 3.21 20.43
N THR A 27 -11.49 4.04 19.87
CA THR A 27 -11.67 5.51 19.86
C THR A 27 -12.26 6.03 18.52
N GLY A 28 -12.56 5.14 17.57
CA GLY A 28 -13.23 5.51 16.32
C GLY A 28 -12.32 5.74 15.12
N ASP A 29 -11.01 5.65 15.30
CA ASP A 29 -10.05 5.76 14.19
C ASP A 29 -9.72 4.38 13.64
N ILE A 30 -9.38 4.31 12.36
CA ILE A 30 -8.93 3.06 11.74
C ILE A 30 -7.56 2.68 12.31
N PHE A 31 -7.39 1.41 12.66
CA PHE A 31 -6.11 0.92 13.17
C PHE A 31 -4.97 1.13 12.18
N GLY A 32 -3.83 1.62 12.67
CA GLY A 32 -2.61 1.70 11.87
C GLY A 32 -2.18 0.34 11.35
N GLY A 33 -2.36 -0.72 12.13
CA GLY A 33 -2.06 -2.09 11.70
C GLY A 33 -2.92 -2.55 10.54
N TRP A 34 -4.20 -2.14 10.48
CA TRP A 34 -5.04 -2.42 9.32
C TRP A 34 -4.44 -1.79 8.07
N LEU A 35 -4.04 -0.51 8.15
CA LEU A 35 -3.45 0.19 7.03
C LEU A 35 -2.12 -0.46 6.60
N MET A 36 -1.27 -0.82 7.54
CA MET A 36 -0.01 -1.50 7.23
C MET A 36 -0.26 -2.82 6.50
N GLY A 37 -1.25 -3.59 6.93
CA GLY A 37 -1.63 -4.84 6.24
C GLY A 37 -2.11 -4.60 4.82
N GLN A 38 -2.93 -3.58 4.61
CA GLN A 38 -3.44 -3.24 3.28
C GLN A 38 -2.30 -2.73 2.37
N VAL A 39 -1.38 -1.96 2.92
CA VAL A 39 -0.19 -1.48 2.18
C VAL A 39 0.68 -2.67 1.75
N ASP A 40 0.86 -3.65 2.63
CA ASP A 40 1.61 -4.86 2.29
C ASP A 40 0.94 -5.63 1.16
N VAL A 41 -0.37 -5.82 1.23
CA VAL A 41 -1.12 -6.45 0.13
C VAL A 41 -0.94 -5.66 -1.17
N ALA A 42 -1.13 -4.36 -1.13
CA ALA A 42 -1.02 -3.51 -2.32
C ALA A 42 0.38 -3.61 -2.95
N GLY A 43 1.42 -3.50 -2.14
CA GLY A 43 2.80 -3.58 -2.61
C GLY A 43 3.16 -4.96 -3.17
N SER A 44 2.56 -6.01 -2.62
CA SER A 44 2.81 -7.37 -3.09
C SER A 44 2.29 -7.62 -4.51
N ILE A 45 1.27 -6.91 -4.95
CA ILE A 45 0.66 -7.13 -6.26
C ILE A 45 1.66 -6.88 -7.40
N PRO A 46 2.29 -5.70 -7.52
CA PRO A 46 3.30 -5.52 -8.56
C PRO A 46 4.54 -6.39 -8.32
N ALA A 47 4.89 -6.68 -7.06
CA ALA A 47 6.03 -7.53 -6.75
C ALA A 47 5.83 -8.96 -7.27
N VAL A 48 4.64 -9.55 -7.05
CA VAL A 48 4.31 -10.89 -7.56
C VAL A 48 4.34 -10.90 -9.10
N HIS A 49 3.77 -9.88 -9.72
CA HIS A 49 3.78 -9.78 -11.19
C HIS A 49 5.22 -9.69 -11.73
N ARG A 50 6.05 -8.87 -11.11
CA ARG A 50 7.44 -8.72 -11.55
C ARG A 50 8.27 -9.99 -11.32
N ALA A 51 8.05 -10.66 -10.19
CA ALA A 51 8.74 -11.88 -9.82
C ALA A 51 8.19 -13.11 -10.56
N ARG A 52 7.03 -12.99 -11.19
CA ARG A 52 6.31 -14.09 -11.85
C ARG A 52 6.08 -15.26 -10.90
N GLY A 53 5.70 -14.95 -9.68
CA GLY A 53 5.43 -15.96 -8.69
C GLY A 53 5.53 -15.42 -7.28
N ARG A 54 5.65 -16.33 -6.34
CA ARG A 54 5.59 -16.05 -4.91
C ARG A 54 6.68 -15.07 -4.48
N VAL A 55 6.29 -14.14 -3.62
CA VAL A 55 7.20 -13.24 -2.91
C VAL A 55 6.95 -13.31 -1.41
N ALA A 56 7.93 -12.92 -0.61
CA ALA A 56 7.78 -12.74 0.82
C ALA A 56 8.14 -11.28 1.16
N THR A 57 7.38 -10.68 2.05
CA THR A 57 7.72 -9.36 2.59
C THR A 57 8.85 -9.54 3.59
N VAL A 58 9.98 -8.88 3.36
CA VAL A 58 11.14 -9.02 4.25
C VAL A 58 11.45 -7.75 5.03
N ALA A 59 10.97 -6.61 4.59
CA ALA A 59 11.22 -5.35 5.30
C ALA A 59 10.16 -4.31 4.95
N VAL A 60 9.82 -3.52 5.94
CA VAL A 60 9.14 -2.25 5.77
C VAL A 60 10.21 -1.18 5.98
N ASN A 61 10.71 -0.60 4.90
CA ASN A 61 11.83 0.32 4.95
C ASN A 61 11.43 1.67 5.56
N SER A 62 10.21 2.11 5.25
CA SER A 62 9.63 3.32 5.82
C SER A 62 8.11 3.23 5.80
N PHE A 63 7.48 3.87 6.75
CA PHE A 63 6.02 3.95 6.84
C PHE A 63 5.67 5.22 7.60
N VAL A 64 5.10 6.20 6.89
CA VAL A 64 4.77 7.49 7.47
C VAL A 64 3.26 7.68 7.49
N PHE A 65 2.70 7.80 8.69
CA PHE A 65 1.29 8.16 8.87
C PHE A 65 1.18 9.67 8.86
N LYS A 66 0.56 10.22 7.85
CA LYS A 66 0.38 11.68 7.71
C LYS A 66 -0.94 12.13 8.34
N GLN A 67 -1.95 11.27 8.29
CA GLN A 67 -3.29 11.61 8.71
C GLN A 67 -4.08 10.36 9.08
N PRO A 68 -5.09 10.50 9.95
CA PRO A 68 -5.97 9.38 10.29
C PRO A 68 -6.88 9.01 9.11
N ILE A 69 -7.32 7.76 9.12
CA ILE A 69 -8.36 7.24 8.23
C ILE A 69 -9.59 6.98 9.10
N PHE A 70 -10.76 7.35 8.59
CA PHE A 70 -12.01 7.21 9.30
C PHE A 70 -12.91 6.17 8.64
N VAL A 71 -13.82 5.59 9.43
CA VAL A 71 -14.84 4.70 8.91
C VAL A 71 -15.59 5.39 7.77
N GLY A 72 -15.79 4.69 6.67
CA GLY A 72 -16.45 5.22 5.48
C GLY A 72 -15.51 5.85 4.46
N ASP A 73 -14.25 6.09 4.81
CA ASP A 73 -13.29 6.57 3.82
C ASP A 73 -13.08 5.50 2.74
N ILE A 74 -12.95 5.94 1.50
CA ILE A 74 -12.51 5.10 0.40
C ILE A 74 -11.00 5.25 0.29
N VAL A 75 -10.28 4.17 0.50
CA VAL A 75 -8.82 4.15 0.60
C VAL A 75 -8.24 3.56 -0.66
N SER A 76 -7.43 4.35 -1.37
CA SER A 76 -6.80 3.96 -2.64
C SER A 76 -5.29 3.90 -2.49
N PHE A 77 -4.71 2.82 -3.00
CA PHE A 77 -3.28 2.50 -2.86
C PHE A 77 -2.65 2.50 -4.25
N TYR A 78 -1.62 3.32 -4.41
CA TYR A 78 -0.87 3.46 -5.67
C TYR A 78 0.53 2.96 -5.45
N THR A 79 0.99 2.08 -6.32
CA THR A 79 2.27 1.40 -6.15
C THR A 79 3.22 1.71 -7.31
N HIS A 80 4.51 1.69 -7.01
CA HIS A 80 5.56 1.90 -7.98
C HIS A 80 6.79 1.08 -7.58
N ILE A 81 7.27 0.22 -8.48
CA ILE A 81 8.53 -0.50 -8.27
C ILE A 81 9.67 0.48 -8.48
N VAL A 82 10.49 0.68 -7.46
CA VAL A 82 11.61 1.63 -7.52
C VAL A 82 12.95 0.96 -7.72
N LYS A 83 13.06 -0.32 -7.40
CA LYS A 83 14.33 -1.05 -7.53
C LYS A 83 14.06 -2.55 -7.63
N VAL A 84 14.80 -3.20 -8.51
CA VAL A 84 14.83 -4.66 -8.62
C VAL A 84 16.28 -5.12 -8.43
N GLY A 85 16.54 -5.89 -7.38
CA GLY A 85 17.82 -6.52 -7.14
C GLY A 85 17.87 -7.95 -7.70
N ASN A 86 18.84 -8.73 -7.30
CA ASN A 86 18.92 -10.12 -7.75
C ASN A 86 17.72 -10.94 -7.27
N THR A 87 17.38 -10.84 -5.98
CA THR A 87 16.24 -11.58 -5.39
C THR A 87 15.16 -10.63 -4.88
N SER A 88 15.41 -9.34 -4.79
CA SER A 88 14.58 -8.37 -4.09
C SER A 88 13.88 -7.41 -5.04
N ILE A 89 12.72 -6.94 -4.61
CA ILE A 89 11.91 -5.94 -5.30
C ILE A 89 11.49 -4.92 -4.25
N THR A 90 11.83 -3.64 -4.49
CA THR A 90 11.46 -2.54 -3.61
C THR A 90 10.29 -1.77 -4.24
N VAL A 91 9.24 -1.58 -3.45
CA VAL A 91 7.99 -0.96 -3.92
C VAL A 91 7.65 0.22 -3.04
N ASP A 92 7.39 1.36 -3.66
CA ASP A 92 6.78 2.52 -3.01
C ASP A 92 5.27 2.40 -3.07
N VAL A 93 4.61 2.75 -1.98
CA VAL A 93 3.15 2.77 -1.88
C VAL A 93 2.72 4.13 -1.36
N GLU A 94 1.83 4.78 -2.10
CA GLU A 94 1.17 6.01 -1.68
C GLU A 94 -0.30 5.70 -1.42
N VAL A 95 -0.84 6.24 -0.33
CA VAL A 95 -2.21 5.97 0.09
C VAL A 95 -2.99 7.27 0.17
N TYR A 96 -4.14 7.28 -0.47
CA TYR A 96 -5.06 8.41 -0.50
C TYR A 96 -6.42 7.99 0.01
N VAL A 97 -7.14 8.91 0.64
CA VAL A 97 -8.53 8.70 1.03
C VAL A 97 -9.43 9.71 0.36
N GLN A 98 -10.65 9.28 0.06
CA GLN A 98 -11.73 10.13 -0.39
C GLN A 98 -12.85 10.03 0.66
N ARG A 99 -13.38 11.18 1.07
CA ARG A 99 -14.43 11.26 2.10
C ARG A 99 -15.42 12.35 1.77
N ASP A 100 -16.50 12.38 2.56
CA ASP A 100 -17.57 13.36 2.44
C ASP A 100 -18.25 13.35 1.07
N PRO A 101 -19.10 12.34 0.78
CA PRO A 101 -19.72 12.23 -0.54
C PRO A 101 -20.52 13.47 -0.98
N GLU A 102 -21.04 14.25 -0.03
CA GLU A 102 -21.77 15.48 -0.35
C GLU A 102 -20.85 16.63 -0.73
N ASN A 103 -19.64 16.62 -0.18
CA ASN A 103 -18.62 17.64 -0.44
C ASN A 103 -17.25 16.94 -0.53
N PRO A 104 -17.01 16.21 -1.63
CA PRO A 104 -15.88 15.30 -1.69
C PRO A 104 -14.53 15.98 -1.47
N THR A 105 -13.73 15.35 -0.62
CA THR A 105 -12.33 15.73 -0.38
C THR A 105 -11.42 14.52 -0.60
N CYS A 106 -10.18 14.79 -0.95
CA CYS A 106 -9.15 13.77 -1.14
C CYS A 106 -7.91 14.18 -0.34
N HIS A 107 -7.34 13.23 0.39
CA HIS A 107 -6.17 13.48 1.23
C HIS A 107 -5.15 12.37 1.05
N LYS A 108 -3.88 12.74 1.01
CA LYS A 108 -2.79 11.77 1.06
C LYS A 108 -2.52 11.45 2.52
N VAL A 109 -2.72 10.19 2.90
CA VAL A 109 -2.65 9.79 4.31
C VAL A 109 -1.36 9.05 4.66
N THR A 110 -0.68 8.44 3.70
CA THR A 110 0.49 7.62 3.98
C THR A 110 1.41 7.53 2.78
N GLU A 111 2.70 7.41 3.09
CA GLU A 111 3.75 7.00 2.17
C GLU A 111 4.51 5.86 2.83
N ALA A 112 4.81 4.81 2.06
CA ALA A 112 5.53 3.65 2.56
C ALA A 112 6.46 3.10 1.49
N GLN A 113 7.49 2.40 1.94
CA GLN A 113 8.37 1.64 1.06
C GLN A 113 8.62 0.27 1.68
N LEU A 114 8.41 -0.77 0.90
CA LEU A 114 8.57 -2.15 1.35
C LEU A 114 9.52 -2.89 0.42
N THR A 115 10.20 -3.89 0.97
CA THR A 115 11.05 -4.79 0.20
C THR A 115 10.47 -6.20 0.24
N TYR A 116 10.33 -6.78 -0.93
CA TYR A 116 9.88 -8.15 -1.15
C TYR A 116 11.03 -8.97 -1.73
N VAL A 117 11.04 -10.25 -1.42
CA VAL A 117 12.02 -11.19 -1.99
C VAL A 117 11.26 -12.28 -2.74
N ALA A 118 11.67 -12.53 -3.98
CA ALA A 118 11.14 -13.64 -4.75
C ALA A 118 11.53 -14.95 -4.09
N VAL A 119 10.58 -15.85 -3.90
CA VAL A 119 10.83 -17.13 -3.22
C VAL A 119 10.27 -18.28 -4.04
N SER A 120 10.90 -19.45 -3.86
CA SER A 120 10.44 -20.70 -4.44
C SER A 120 9.29 -21.29 -3.62
N ASP A 121 8.71 -22.39 -4.09
CA ASP A 121 7.63 -23.06 -3.39
C ASP A 121 8.05 -23.54 -2.00
N ASP A 122 9.31 -23.85 -1.78
CA ASP A 122 9.85 -24.21 -0.47
C ASP A 122 10.32 -22.98 0.32
N ARG A 123 9.94 -21.78 -0.12
CA ARG A 123 10.15 -20.48 0.55
C ARG A 123 11.62 -20.08 0.67
N LYS A 124 12.43 -20.49 -0.27
CA LYS A 124 13.82 -20.05 -0.35
C LYS A 124 13.96 -18.94 -1.39
N PRO A 125 14.85 -17.95 -1.16
CA PRO A 125 15.07 -16.90 -2.14
C PRO A 125 15.45 -17.47 -3.52
N ARG A 126 14.94 -16.83 -4.55
CA ARG A 126 15.28 -17.13 -5.94
C ARG A 126 15.52 -15.85 -6.71
N SER A 127 16.21 -15.93 -7.82
CA SER A 127 16.46 -14.75 -8.65
C SER A 127 15.15 -14.24 -9.26
N VAL A 128 15.00 -12.93 -9.27
CA VAL A 128 13.91 -12.28 -10.01
C VAL A 128 14.21 -12.47 -11.49
N PRO A 129 13.22 -12.98 -12.28
CA PRO A 129 13.48 -13.19 -13.70
C PRO A 129 13.67 -11.86 -14.44
N PRO A 130 14.38 -11.84 -15.55
CA PRO A 130 14.55 -10.64 -16.33
C PRO A 130 13.21 -10.17 -16.92
N GLU A 131 13.12 -8.89 -17.20
CA GLU A 131 11.97 -8.34 -17.92
C GLU A 131 11.96 -8.87 -19.37
N ASN A 132 10.76 -9.04 -19.90
CA ASN A 132 10.59 -9.40 -21.31
C ASN A 132 10.60 -8.16 -22.18
#